data_c55177c50ea64944d1a253256641bee3
#
_entry.id   c55177c50ea64944d1a253256641bee3
#
_cell.length_a   1.000
_cell.length_b   1.000
_cell.length_c   1.000
_cell.angle_alpha   90.00
_cell.angle_beta   90.00
_cell.angle_gamma   90.00
#
_symmetry.space_group_name_H-M   'P 1'
#
loop_
_entity.id
_entity.type
_entity.pdbx_description
1 polymer ?
#
loop_
_entity_poly.entity_id
_entity_poly.type
_entity_poly.pdbx_seq_one_letter_code
_entity_poly.pdbx_strand_id
1 'polypeptide(L)'
;MQEQKNILVAIANPGDNTTLGFTTIRFSENRIVEGTALSHEEGSDENWINDSGIYEISYKLFGQKEGAGSFNFNAVLLVNDQTIEDTFNEGPVLEDVVNNRLTLTSTVILRLEEGDVLKLQGVSIEDILYNRARIDIEKIA
;
A
#
# COMPACT_ATOMS: atom_id res chain seq x y z
N MET A 1 24.70 3.36 -23.15
CA MET A 1 23.70 2.34 -22.79
C MET A 1 22.76 2.92 -21.76
N GLN A 2 21.48 2.86 -22.03
CA GLN A 2 20.49 3.35 -21.08
C GLN A 2 20.20 2.26 -20.06
N GLU A 3 20.18 2.64 -18.79
CA GLU A 3 19.68 1.75 -17.75
C GLU A 3 18.19 1.55 -17.95
N GLN A 4 17.75 0.30 -17.86
CA GLN A 4 16.34 -0.01 -17.90
C GLN A 4 15.71 0.40 -16.57
N LYS A 5 14.68 1.21 -16.63
CA LYS A 5 13.89 1.52 -15.44
C LYS A 5 13.04 0.31 -15.05
N ASN A 6 12.93 0.10 -13.76
CA ASN A 6 12.05 -0.91 -13.18
C ASN A 6 11.11 -0.21 -12.22
N ILE A 7 9.89 0.02 -12.68
CA ILE A 7 8.88 0.78 -11.96
C ILE A 7 7.56 0.02 -12.01
N LEU A 8 6.89 -0.04 -10.87
CA LEU A 8 5.53 -0.51 -10.76
C LEU A 8 4.71 0.55 -10.02
N VAL A 9 3.64 1.01 -10.64
CA VAL A 9 2.65 1.88 -10.01
C VAL A 9 1.30 1.19 -10.12
N ALA A 10 0.72 0.84 -8.99
CA ALA A 10 -0.59 0.19 -8.93
C ALA A 10 -1.54 1.01 -8.06
N ILE A 11 -2.81 1.00 -8.41
CA ILE A 11 -3.85 1.72 -7.69
C ILE A 11 -5.02 0.81 -7.32
N ALA A 12 -5.68 1.16 -6.23
CA ALA A 12 -6.97 0.61 -5.85
C ALA A 12 -8.04 1.69 -6.02
N ASN A 13 -9.17 1.29 -6.58
CA ASN A 13 -10.33 2.15 -6.82
C ASN A 13 -11.38 1.96 -5.72
N PRO A 14 -12.32 2.90 -5.56
CA PRO A 14 -13.43 2.73 -4.62
C PRO A 14 -14.18 1.42 -4.90
N GLY A 15 -14.45 0.65 -3.86
CA GLY A 15 -15.17 -0.62 -3.94
C GLY A 15 -14.28 -1.85 -4.14
N ASP A 16 -12.98 -1.68 -4.40
CA ASP A 16 -12.06 -2.80 -4.63
C ASP A 16 -11.70 -3.55 -3.34
N ASN A 17 -11.76 -2.87 -2.21
CA ASN A 17 -11.41 -3.45 -0.92
C ASN A 17 -12.60 -3.46 0.03
N THR A 18 -12.66 -4.45 0.90
CA THR A 18 -13.72 -4.58 1.89
C THR A 18 -13.49 -3.64 3.07
N THR A 19 -14.57 -3.37 3.81
CA THR A 19 -14.53 -2.48 4.97
C THR A 19 -14.12 -3.23 6.24
N LEU A 20 -12.97 -3.90 6.21
CA LEU A 20 -12.46 -4.60 7.38
C LEU A 20 -11.36 -3.78 8.05
N GLY A 21 -11.27 -3.91 9.38
CA GLY A 21 -10.28 -3.19 10.16
C GLY A 21 -8.84 -3.56 9.80
N PHE A 22 -8.58 -4.85 9.62
CA PHE A 22 -7.29 -5.35 9.14
C PHE A 22 -7.46 -5.90 7.75
N THR A 23 -6.80 -5.30 6.76
CA THR A 23 -6.87 -5.81 5.40
C THR A 23 -5.61 -5.49 4.62
N THR A 24 -5.16 -6.43 3.82
CA THR A 24 -4.13 -6.16 2.82
C THR A 24 -4.82 -5.62 1.57
N ILE A 25 -4.29 -4.52 1.06
CA ILE A 25 -4.95 -3.75 0.00
C ILE A 25 -4.75 -4.44 -1.34
N ARG A 26 -5.84 -4.69 -2.04
CA ARG A 26 -5.84 -5.18 -3.42
C ARG A 26 -5.78 -4.00 -4.36
N PHE A 27 -4.90 -4.09 -5.35
CA PHE A 27 -4.74 -3.06 -6.36
C PHE A 27 -5.34 -3.55 -7.67
N SER A 28 -6.39 -2.89 -8.14
CA SER A 28 -7.17 -3.32 -9.31
C SER A 28 -6.52 -2.96 -10.63
N GLU A 29 -5.67 -1.93 -10.65
CA GLU A 29 -5.08 -1.44 -11.89
C GLU A 29 -3.58 -1.23 -11.77
N ASN A 30 -2.84 -1.66 -12.78
CA ASN A 30 -1.44 -1.31 -12.96
C ASN A 30 -1.37 -0.08 -13.86
N ARG A 31 -0.95 1.05 -13.30
CA ARG A 31 -0.82 2.30 -14.05
C ARG A 31 0.46 2.35 -14.86
N ILE A 32 1.55 1.87 -14.28
CA ILE A 32 2.86 1.84 -14.91
C ILE A 32 3.51 0.52 -14.53
N VAL A 33 3.97 -0.22 -15.52
CA VAL A 33 4.85 -1.37 -15.31
C VAL A 33 5.95 -1.28 -16.35
N GLU A 34 7.15 -0.96 -15.91
CA GLU A 34 8.33 -0.88 -16.78
C GLU A 34 9.40 -1.82 -16.23
N GLY A 35 10.11 -2.50 -17.14
CA GLY A 35 11.15 -3.44 -16.78
C GLY A 35 10.59 -4.78 -16.31
N THR A 36 11.47 -5.64 -15.81
CA THR A 36 11.13 -7.01 -15.41
C THR A 36 11.38 -7.29 -13.93
N ALA A 37 11.92 -6.32 -13.19
CA ALA A 37 12.26 -6.51 -11.77
C ALA A 37 11.05 -6.61 -10.85
N LEU A 38 9.88 -6.17 -11.31
CA LEU A 38 8.66 -6.08 -10.53
C LEU A 38 7.49 -6.67 -11.31
N SER A 39 6.58 -7.34 -10.63
CA SER A 39 5.34 -7.79 -11.24
C SER A 39 4.18 -7.69 -10.25
N HIS A 40 2.99 -7.46 -10.78
CA HIS A 40 1.75 -7.38 -10.03
C HIS A 40 0.60 -7.79 -10.95
N GLU A 41 -0.20 -8.74 -10.50
CA GLU A 41 -1.43 -9.13 -11.18
C GLU A 41 -2.57 -8.22 -10.73
N GLU A 42 -3.27 -7.61 -11.66
CA GLU A 42 -4.38 -6.73 -11.34
C GLU A 42 -5.44 -7.47 -10.50
N GLY A 43 -5.84 -6.86 -9.38
CA GLY A 43 -6.75 -7.44 -8.41
C GLY A 43 -6.07 -8.14 -7.24
N SER A 44 -4.76 -8.34 -7.29
CA SER A 44 -3.99 -8.98 -6.21
C SER A 44 -3.52 -7.95 -5.18
N ASP A 45 -3.34 -8.41 -3.94
CA ASP A 45 -2.65 -7.64 -2.90
C ASP A 45 -1.14 -7.87 -2.90
N GLU A 46 -0.63 -8.79 -3.75
CA GLU A 46 0.76 -9.19 -3.81
C GLU A 46 1.52 -8.44 -4.89
N ASN A 47 2.61 -7.77 -4.50
CA ASN A 47 3.55 -7.14 -5.43
C ASN A 47 4.86 -7.92 -5.33
N TRP A 48 5.31 -8.47 -6.44
CA TRP A 48 6.43 -9.41 -6.47
C TRP A 48 7.73 -8.75 -6.87
N ILE A 49 8.79 -9.08 -6.12
CA ILE A 49 10.16 -8.70 -6.43
C ILE A 49 10.79 -9.83 -7.22
N ASN A 50 11.15 -9.56 -8.48
CA ASN A 50 11.73 -10.55 -9.37
C ASN A 50 13.25 -10.44 -9.47
N ASP A 51 13.83 -9.37 -8.95
CA ASP A 51 15.25 -9.09 -9.03
C ASP A 51 15.72 -8.45 -7.74
N SER A 52 16.73 -9.03 -7.11
CA SER A 52 17.27 -8.51 -5.84
C SER A 52 17.90 -7.13 -6.06
N GLY A 53 17.75 -6.24 -5.09
CA GLY A 53 18.31 -4.91 -5.17
C GLY A 53 17.76 -3.96 -4.12
N ILE A 54 17.95 -2.69 -4.37
CA ILE A 54 17.48 -1.61 -3.50
C ILE A 54 16.28 -0.95 -4.18
N TYR A 55 15.21 -0.83 -3.42
CA TYR A 55 13.93 -0.33 -3.91
C TYR A 55 13.45 0.85 -3.08
N GLU A 56 12.91 1.85 -3.77
CA GLU A 56 12.16 2.92 -3.13
C GLU A 56 10.67 2.60 -3.26
N ILE A 57 9.97 2.59 -2.14
CA ILE A 57 8.55 2.26 -2.08
C ILE A 57 7.81 3.42 -1.43
N SER A 58 6.79 3.93 -2.12
CA SER A 58 5.88 4.93 -1.58
C SER A 58 4.47 4.39 -1.61
N TYR A 59 3.69 4.69 -0.59
CA TYR A 59 2.27 4.34 -0.61
C TYR A 59 1.40 5.51 -0.17
N LYS A 60 0.15 5.44 -0.60
CA LYS A 60 -0.90 6.35 -0.18
C LYS A 60 -2.15 5.50 0.08
N LEU A 61 -2.74 5.67 1.26
CA LEU A 61 -3.93 4.93 1.65
C LEU A 61 -5.00 5.90 2.15
N PHE A 62 -6.14 5.90 1.49
CA PHE A 62 -7.31 6.68 1.87
C PHE A 62 -8.26 5.80 2.66
N GLY A 63 -8.68 6.27 3.83
CA GLY A 63 -9.68 5.60 4.63
C GLY A 63 -10.81 6.54 5.02
N GLN A 64 -11.99 5.97 5.17
CA GLN A 64 -13.20 6.70 5.55
C GLN A 64 -14.04 5.84 6.46
N LYS A 65 -14.54 6.43 7.54
CA LYS A 65 -15.58 5.81 8.35
C LYS A 65 -16.93 6.38 7.94
N GLU A 66 -17.86 5.51 7.60
CA GLU A 66 -19.23 5.92 7.33
C GLU A 66 -19.99 6.11 8.63
N GLY A 67 -20.83 7.14 8.68
CA GLY A 67 -21.61 7.48 9.86
C GLY A 67 -20.83 8.30 10.88
N ALA A 68 -21.40 8.42 12.08
CA ALA A 68 -20.82 9.18 13.17
C ALA A 68 -19.93 8.29 14.03
N GLY A 69 -19.02 8.90 14.76
CA GLY A 69 -18.13 8.23 15.69
C GLY A 69 -16.67 8.58 15.45
N SER A 70 -15.86 8.47 16.48
CA SER A 70 -14.42 8.63 16.39
C SER A 70 -13.83 7.44 15.66
N PHE A 71 -12.77 7.67 14.89
CA PHE A 71 -12.05 6.57 14.27
C PHE A 71 -10.59 6.92 14.06
N ASN A 72 -9.78 5.88 13.93
CA ASN A 72 -8.43 6.00 13.40
C ASN A 72 -8.09 4.73 12.62
N PHE A 73 -7.14 4.86 11.74
CA PHE A 73 -6.52 3.69 11.11
C PHE A 73 -5.04 3.97 10.89
N ASN A 74 -4.30 2.90 10.72
CA ASN A 74 -2.87 2.94 10.52
C ASN A 74 -2.54 2.22 9.22
N ALA A 75 -1.35 2.44 8.69
CA ALA A 75 -0.89 1.75 7.50
C ALA A 75 0.53 1.23 7.72
N VAL A 76 0.84 0.11 7.09
CA VAL A 76 2.16 -0.51 7.18
C VAL A 76 2.42 -1.32 5.92
N LEU A 77 3.70 -1.41 5.52
CA LEU A 77 4.11 -2.34 4.48
C LEU A 77 4.52 -3.67 5.09
N LEU A 78 4.19 -4.75 4.40
CA LEU A 78 4.59 -6.09 4.75
C LEU A 78 5.54 -6.63 3.69
N VAL A 79 6.60 -7.28 4.11
CA VAL A 79 7.47 -8.08 3.22
C VAL A 79 7.36 -9.52 3.71
N ASN A 80 6.88 -10.41 2.84
CA ASN A 80 6.66 -11.83 3.17
C ASN A 80 5.78 -11.97 4.42
N ASP A 81 4.72 -11.16 4.49
CA ASP A 81 3.74 -11.12 5.59
C ASP A 81 4.31 -10.66 6.95
N GLN A 82 5.51 -10.10 6.95
CA GLN A 82 6.09 -9.50 8.15
C GLN A 82 6.07 -7.97 8.04
N THR A 83 5.65 -7.31 9.11
CA THR A 83 5.58 -5.85 9.15
C THR A 83 6.97 -5.24 9.09
N ILE A 84 7.09 -4.18 8.28
CA ILE A 84 8.29 -3.35 8.23
C ILE A 84 8.02 -2.13 9.08
N GLU A 85 8.55 -2.11 10.28
CA GLU A 85 8.22 -1.08 11.29
C GLU A 85 8.49 0.34 10.80
N ASP A 86 9.54 0.56 10.04
CA ASP A 86 9.88 1.88 9.50
C ASP A 86 8.80 2.43 8.58
N THR A 87 7.88 1.59 8.10
CA THR A 87 6.79 1.98 7.21
C THR A 87 5.47 2.17 7.93
N PHE A 88 5.44 1.87 9.25
CA PHE A 88 4.23 2.03 10.05
C PHE A 88 3.86 3.51 10.16
N ASN A 89 2.68 3.84 9.67
CA ASN A 89 2.17 5.20 9.70
C ASN A 89 0.91 5.22 10.57
N GLU A 90 1.04 5.78 11.77
CA GLU A 90 -0.05 5.86 12.72
C GLU A 90 -0.89 7.10 12.42
N GLY A 91 -2.14 6.87 12.06
CA GLY A 91 -3.07 7.96 11.83
C GLY A 91 -3.54 8.60 13.13
N PRO A 92 -3.92 9.88 13.10
CA PRO A 92 -4.53 10.53 14.26
C PRO A 92 -5.90 9.95 14.54
N VAL A 93 -6.34 10.02 15.80
CA VAL A 93 -7.74 9.75 16.15
C VAL A 93 -8.58 10.93 15.67
N LEU A 94 -9.55 10.66 14.80
CA LEU A 94 -10.49 11.67 14.34
C LEU A 94 -11.73 11.61 15.21
N GLU A 95 -12.11 12.78 15.73
CA GLU A 95 -13.24 12.92 16.62
C GLU A 95 -14.57 12.73 15.85
N ASP A 96 -15.63 12.52 16.61
CA ASP A 96 -16.99 12.20 16.20
C ASP A 96 -17.57 13.16 15.16
N VAL A 97 -17.16 12.99 13.90
CA VAL A 97 -17.63 13.75 12.75
C VAL A 97 -18.15 12.78 11.69
N VAL A 98 -19.26 13.11 11.07
CA VAL A 98 -19.86 12.27 10.02
C VAL A 98 -19.00 12.29 8.76
N ASN A 99 -18.74 11.12 8.19
CA ASN A 99 -18.01 10.94 6.93
C ASN A 99 -16.56 11.46 6.97
N ASN A 100 -15.89 11.25 8.07
CA ASN A 100 -14.47 11.58 8.21
C ASN A 100 -13.61 10.80 7.24
N ARG A 101 -12.61 11.48 6.70
CA ARG A 101 -11.64 10.92 5.77
C ARG A 101 -10.23 11.19 6.27
N LEU A 102 -9.35 10.25 6.01
CA LEU A 102 -7.94 10.35 6.37
C LEU A 102 -7.09 9.72 5.27
N THR A 103 -5.97 10.40 4.97
CA THR A 103 -4.99 9.89 4.02
C THR A 103 -3.67 9.67 4.73
N LEU A 104 -3.12 8.47 4.58
CA LEU A 104 -1.80 8.12 5.12
C LEU A 104 -0.83 7.92 3.96
N THR A 105 0.37 8.47 4.10
CA THR A 105 1.44 8.34 3.10
C THR A 105 2.75 8.01 3.79
N SER A 106 3.59 7.23 3.11
CA SER A 106 4.95 6.96 3.58
C SER A 106 5.85 6.60 2.41
N THR A 107 7.14 6.85 2.56
CA THR A 107 8.16 6.46 1.60
C THR A 107 9.31 5.82 2.36
N VAL A 108 9.81 4.70 1.83
CA VAL A 108 10.91 3.96 2.44
C VAL A 108 11.84 3.41 1.36
N ILE A 109 13.11 3.25 1.70
CA ILE A 109 14.09 2.57 0.85
C ILE A 109 14.47 1.27 1.54
N LEU A 110 14.31 0.16 0.83
CA LEU A 110 14.57 -1.18 1.36
C LEU A 110 15.43 -1.99 0.40
N ARG A 111 16.28 -2.85 0.98
CA ARG A 111 16.89 -3.93 0.22
C ARG A 111 15.91 -5.10 0.20
N LEU A 112 15.56 -5.54 -1.01
CA LEU A 112 14.64 -6.67 -1.21
C LEU A 112 15.31 -7.73 -2.07
N GLU A 113 14.91 -8.98 -1.86
CA GLU A 113 15.48 -10.13 -2.54
C GLU A 113 14.48 -10.69 -3.55
N GLU A 114 15.01 -11.35 -4.59
CA GLU A 114 14.19 -12.09 -5.55
C GLU A 114 13.24 -13.04 -4.80
N GLY A 115 11.96 -12.99 -5.15
CA GLY A 115 10.93 -13.80 -4.52
C GLY A 115 10.21 -13.14 -3.35
N ASP A 116 10.69 -11.98 -2.90
CA ASP A 116 9.98 -11.24 -1.84
C ASP A 116 8.64 -10.74 -2.37
N VAL A 117 7.65 -10.73 -1.47
CA VAL A 117 6.30 -10.25 -1.75
C VAL A 117 6.01 -9.06 -0.86
N LEU A 118 5.65 -7.94 -1.48
CA LEU A 118 5.34 -6.69 -0.80
C LEU A 118 3.83 -6.46 -0.79
N LYS A 119 3.29 -6.16 0.38
CA LYS A 119 1.87 -5.83 0.57
C LYS A 119 1.71 -4.54 1.36
N LEU A 120 0.63 -3.83 1.11
CA LEU A 120 0.21 -2.68 1.91
C LEU A 120 -0.96 -3.13 2.78
N GLN A 121 -0.87 -2.90 4.09
CA GLN A 121 -1.92 -3.27 5.04
C GLN A 121 -2.50 -2.04 5.71
N GLY A 122 -3.83 -1.95 5.71
CA GLY A 122 -4.55 -1.04 6.57
C GLY A 122 -4.84 -1.74 7.90
N VAL A 123 -4.68 -1.02 9.00
CA VAL A 123 -4.81 -1.55 10.36
C VAL A 123 -5.73 -0.66 11.17
N SER A 124 -6.87 -1.21 11.60
CA SER A 124 -7.81 -0.51 12.46
C SER A 124 -8.58 -1.52 13.31
N ILE A 125 -9.03 -1.11 14.50
CA ILE A 125 -9.96 -1.89 15.31
C ILE A 125 -11.41 -1.69 14.86
N GLU A 126 -11.65 -0.74 13.97
CA GLU A 126 -12.98 -0.42 13.44
C GLU A 126 -13.03 -0.73 11.94
N ASP A 127 -14.24 -0.87 11.41
CA ASP A 127 -14.43 -1.06 9.97
C ASP A 127 -14.18 0.26 9.25
N ILE A 128 -13.18 0.27 8.41
CA ILE A 128 -12.79 1.42 7.60
C ILE A 128 -13.01 1.08 6.13
N LEU A 129 -13.64 1.97 5.41
CA LEU A 129 -13.71 1.87 3.96
C LEU A 129 -12.40 2.43 3.38
N TYR A 130 -11.56 1.55 2.90
CA TYR A 130 -10.32 1.93 2.22
C TYR A 130 -10.68 2.29 0.78
N ASN A 131 -10.99 3.55 0.58
CA ASN A 131 -11.63 4.05 -0.64
C ASN A 131 -10.69 4.05 -1.84
N ARG A 132 -9.44 4.40 -1.61
CA ARG A 132 -8.41 4.45 -2.65
C ARG A 132 -7.06 4.13 -2.04
N ALA A 133 -6.19 3.59 -2.86
CA ALA A 133 -4.81 3.38 -2.48
C ALA A 133 -3.92 3.46 -3.71
N ARG A 134 -2.65 3.75 -3.49
CA ARG A 134 -1.64 3.76 -4.53
C ARG A 134 -0.34 3.22 -3.94
N ILE A 135 0.36 2.43 -4.71
CA ILE A 135 1.72 1.99 -4.37
C ILE A 135 2.64 2.26 -5.56
N ASP A 136 3.76 2.88 -5.28
CA ASP A 136 4.81 3.16 -6.26
C ASP A 136 6.07 2.42 -5.81
N ILE A 137 6.59 1.56 -6.66
CA ILE A 137 7.79 0.77 -6.37
C ILE A 137 8.78 1.00 -7.49
N GLU A 138 10.00 1.41 -7.15
CA GLU A 138 11.07 1.63 -8.12
C GLU A 138 12.36 0.97 -7.64
N LYS A 139 12.97 0.18 -8.51
CA LYS A 139 14.31 -0.35 -8.25
C LYS A 139 15.32 0.75 -8.54
N ILE A 140 16.11 1.13 -7.52
CA ILE A 140 17.07 2.22 -7.63
C ILE A 140 18.54 1.76 -7.69
N ALA A 141 18.80 0.51 -7.33
CA ALA A 141 20.15 -0.05 -7.43
C ALA A 141 20.18 -1.58 -7.51
#